data_cddef380bf211f7bbc07b121b483f3b5
#
_entry.id   cddef380bf211f7bbc07b121b483f3b5
#
_cell.length_a   1.000
_cell.length_b   1.000
_cell.length_c   1.000
_cell.angle_alpha   90.00
_cell.angle_beta   90.00
_cell.angle_gamma   90.00
#
_symmetry.space_group_name_H-M   'P 1'
#
loop_
_entity.id
_entity.type
_entity.pdbx_description
1 polymer ?
#
loop_
_entity_poly.entity_id
_entity_poly.type
_entity_poly.pdbx_seq_one_letter_code
_entity_poly.pdbx_strand_id
1 'polypeptide(L)'
;MKPSPLIEIERATVYRGDTCVFTDFSLSLHEGEQVAILGPNGAGKSTFLKLLADEVHPLPKDETHIRLFGEERWNVWEVRKRLGMVSHDLQHQYMGNVVGLKVVLSGYYASIGTYKHQDFSYAQMARAHAVLEELGIGFLAERKFSEMSTSEQRRCLLGRALVHDPTALVLDEPTSGLDLTATFHYLDLVRTHMKKRKTVLLVTHHIHEIPPEVTRVVFLKGGKILRDGEKRALLTDANLSALFDCPVALAQANGWYQALPGQSAAH
;
A
#
# COMPACT_ATOMS: atom_id res chain seq x y z
N MET A 1 19.90 -20.39 5.65
CA MET A 1 20.01 -18.93 5.57
C MET A 1 18.58 -18.37 5.59
N LYS A 2 18.28 -17.39 6.44
CA LYS A 2 17.00 -16.67 6.31
C LYS A 2 17.00 -15.98 4.93
N PRO A 3 15.90 -16.00 4.18
CA PRO A 3 15.83 -15.27 2.92
C PRO A 3 16.10 -13.78 3.18
N SER A 4 16.83 -13.14 2.28
CA SER A 4 17.08 -11.70 2.38
C SER A 4 15.74 -10.94 2.39
N PRO A 5 15.59 -9.90 3.22
CA PRO A 5 14.37 -9.13 3.25
C PRO A 5 14.13 -8.44 1.89
N LEU A 6 12.87 -8.34 1.51
CA LEU A 6 12.44 -7.61 0.32
C LEU A 6 12.53 -6.10 0.53
N ILE A 7 12.16 -5.65 1.73
CA ILE A 7 12.32 -4.27 2.22
C ILE A 7 13.04 -4.35 3.55
N GLU A 8 14.13 -3.63 3.68
CA GLU A 8 14.89 -3.52 4.91
C GLU A 8 15.24 -2.06 5.16
N ILE A 9 14.81 -1.54 6.29
CA ILE A 9 15.11 -0.20 6.77
C ILE A 9 15.78 -0.36 8.13
N GLU A 10 16.98 0.15 8.28
CA GLU A 10 17.76 0.11 9.52
C GLU A 10 18.06 1.53 9.98
N ARG A 11 17.59 1.86 11.19
CA ARG A 11 17.89 3.09 11.94
C ARG A 11 17.71 4.39 11.14
N ALA A 12 16.68 4.44 10.29
CA ALA A 12 16.39 5.60 9.47
C ALA A 12 15.86 6.77 10.32
N THR A 13 16.52 7.93 10.20
CA THR A 13 16.04 9.20 10.74
C THR A 13 15.59 10.06 9.56
N VAL A 14 14.32 10.45 9.52
CA VAL A 14 13.72 11.12 8.36
C VAL A 14 13.01 12.39 8.78
N TYR A 15 13.27 13.46 8.03
CA TYR A 15 12.65 14.77 8.20
C TYR A 15 11.68 15.08 7.05
N ARG A 16 10.64 15.84 7.36
CA ARG A 16 9.73 16.50 6.41
C ARG A 16 9.73 18.00 6.71
N GLY A 17 10.49 18.77 5.91
CA GLY A 17 10.84 20.14 6.32
C GLY A 17 11.58 20.11 7.65
N ASP A 18 11.15 20.90 8.61
CA ASP A 18 11.77 20.99 9.96
C ASP A 18 11.26 19.92 10.94
N THR A 19 10.29 19.10 10.52
CA THR A 19 9.70 18.09 11.40
C THR A 19 10.41 16.76 11.27
N CYS A 20 10.97 16.25 12.37
CA CYS A 20 11.48 14.88 12.45
C CYS A 20 10.30 13.92 12.54
N VAL A 21 10.11 13.11 11.49
CA VAL A 21 9.01 12.13 11.42
C VAL A 21 9.46 10.79 11.95
N PHE A 22 10.66 10.33 11.60
CA PHE A 22 11.24 9.08 12.09
C PHE A 22 12.54 9.34 12.81
N THR A 23 12.74 8.65 13.92
CA THR A 23 14.01 8.60 14.67
C THR A 23 14.37 7.13 14.88
N ASP A 24 15.51 6.71 14.34
CA ASP A 24 16.03 5.32 14.43
C ASP A 24 14.98 4.27 14.03
N PHE A 25 14.20 4.56 13.00
CA PHE A 25 13.15 3.69 12.50
C PHE A 25 13.76 2.47 11.80
N SER A 26 13.32 1.28 12.20
CA SER A 26 13.76 0.02 11.60
C SER A 26 12.57 -0.88 11.30
N LEU A 27 12.53 -1.42 10.10
CA LEU A 27 11.48 -2.36 9.66
C LEU A 27 12.02 -3.26 8.57
N SER A 28 11.73 -4.55 8.64
CA SER A 28 12.04 -5.50 7.58
C SER A 28 10.79 -6.27 7.15
N LEU A 29 10.64 -6.46 5.83
CA LEU A 29 9.60 -7.29 5.23
C LEU A 29 10.23 -8.32 4.29
N HIS A 30 9.73 -9.54 4.32
CA HIS A 30 10.23 -10.64 3.52
C HIS A 30 9.27 -10.98 2.38
N GLU A 31 9.80 -11.64 1.36
CA GLU A 31 8.99 -12.08 0.24
C GLU A 31 7.90 -13.06 0.69
N GLY A 32 6.68 -12.88 0.17
CA GLY A 32 5.50 -13.69 0.52
C GLY A 32 4.80 -13.26 1.81
N GLU A 33 5.33 -12.29 2.58
CA GLU A 33 4.63 -11.79 3.76
C GLU A 33 3.39 -10.96 3.38
N GLN A 34 2.35 -11.10 4.22
CA GLN A 34 1.12 -10.31 4.18
C GLN A 34 1.10 -9.43 5.43
N VAL A 35 1.41 -8.16 5.27
CA VAL A 35 1.64 -7.24 6.39
C VAL A 35 0.70 -6.04 6.32
N ALA A 36 0.17 -5.61 7.45
CA ALA A 36 -0.52 -4.34 7.58
C ALA A 36 0.24 -3.40 8.51
N ILE A 37 0.51 -2.17 8.04
CA ILE A 37 0.94 -1.06 8.89
C ILE A 37 -0.30 -0.28 9.29
N LEU A 38 -0.64 -0.35 10.57
CA LEU A 38 -1.80 0.31 11.16
C LEU A 38 -1.37 1.46 12.07
N GLY A 39 -1.97 2.61 11.89
CA GLY A 39 -1.70 3.76 12.77
C GLY A 39 -2.58 4.96 12.50
N PRO A 40 -2.76 5.85 13.49
CA PRO A 40 -3.57 7.05 13.35
C PRO A 40 -3.02 8.00 12.28
N ASN A 41 -3.79 9.03 11.96
CA ASN A 41 -3.30 10.11 11.11
C ASN A 41 -2.12 10.82 11.79
N GLY A 42 -1.11 11.21 11.01
CA GLY A 42 0.13 11.77 11.55
C GLY A 42 1.12 10.75 12.11
N ALA A 43 0.84 9.44 12.07
CA ALA A 43 1.75 8.40 12.56
C ALA A 43 3.06 8.27 11.78
N GLY A 44 3.13 8.81 10.55
CA GLY A 44 4.29 8.69 9.66
C GLY A 44 4.05 7.78 8.45
N LYS A 45 2.84 7.22 8.26
CA LYS A 45 2.51 6.29 7.17
C LYS A 45 2.88 6.81 5.79
N SER A 46 2.47 8.04 5.45
CA SER A 46 2.80 8.64 4.15
C SER A 46 4.30 8.93 3.99
N THR A 47 5.03 9.21 5.07
CA THR A 47 6.49 9.37 5.02
C THR A 47 7.17 8.03 4.77
N PHE A 48 6.69 6.95 5.39
CA PHE A 48 7.15 5.60 5.11
C PHE A 48 6.96 5.21 3.64
N LEU A 49 5.78 5.48 3.07
CA LEU A 49 5.52 5.22 1.65
C LEU A 49 6.41 6.04 0.72
N LYS A 50 6.65 7.30 1.03
CA LYS A 50 7.57 8.17 0.28
C LYS A 50 9.03 7.71 0.39
N LEU A 51 9.42 7.12 1.52
CA LEU A 51 10.73 6.50 1.67
C LEU A 51 10.89 5.29 0.74
N LEU A 52 9.85 4.45 0.61
CA LEU A 52 9.83 3.33 -0.33
C LEU A 52 9.78 3.77 -1.81
N ALA A 53 9.16 4.90 -2.09
CA ALA A 53 9.05 5.48 -3.44
C ALA A 53 10.31 6.26 -3.87
N ASP A 54 11.32 6.37 -2.99
CA ASP A 54 12.54 7.18 -3.17
C ASP A 54 12.26 8.69 -3.33
N GLU A 55 11.16 9.16 -2.72
CA GLU A 55 10.77 10.58 -2.71
C GLU A 55 11.30 11.33 -1.48
N VAL A 56 11.68 10.60 -0.45
CA VAL A 56 12.25 11.13 0.80
C VAL A 56 13.40 10.24 1.21
N HIS A 57 14.50 10.86 1.65
CA HIS A 57 15.73 10.17 2.04
C HIS A 57 15.98 10.33 3.54
N PRO A 58 16.56 9.34 4.23
CA PRO A 58 16.97 9.48 5.61
C PRO A 58 18.20 10.41 5.70
N LEU A 59 18.43 10.93 6.90
CA LEU A 59 19.71 11.57 7.19
C LEU A 59 20.84 10.54 7.02
N PRO A 60 21.92 10.91 6.31
CA PRO A 60 23.06 10.02 6.16
C PRO A 60 23.75 9.81 7.53
N LYS A 61 23.78 8.55 7.98
CA LYS A 61 24.51 8.08 9.16
C LYS A 61 25.10 6.72 8.81
N ASP A 62 26.27 6.39 9.37
CA ASP A 62 26.97 5.11 9.09
C ASP A 62 26.13 3.86 9.40
N GLU A 63 25.16 4.00 10.31
CA GLU A 63 24.30 2.92 10.77
C GLU A 63 22.91 2.91 10.06
N THR A 64 22.68 3.82 9.12
CA THR A 64 21.42 3.92 8.38
C THR A 64 21.54 3.20 7.06
N HIS A 65 20.78 2.12 6.91
CA HIS A 65 20.72 1.36 5.67
C HIS A 65 19.26 1.22 5.21
N ILE A 66 19.05 1.42 3.93
CA ILE A 66 17.79 1.04 3.28
C ILE A 66 18.15 0.11 2.14
N ARG A 67 17.57 -1.09 2.16
CA ARG A 67 17.71 -2.08 1.08
C ARG A 67 16.35 -2.40 0.54
N LEU A 68 16.22 -2.30 -0.77
CA LEU A 68 15.04 -2.78 -1.48
C LEU A 68 15.48 -3.95 -2.36
N PHE A 69 14.82 -5.11 -2.20
CA PHE A 69 15.17 -6.35 -2.91
C PHE A 69 16.63 -6.78 -2.71
N GLY A 70 17.21 -6.46 -1.53
CA GLY A 70 18.59 -6.78 -1.16
C GLY A 70 19.63 -5.78 -1.64
N GLU A 71 19.26 -4.73 -2.35
CA GLU A 71 20.17 -3.73 -2.90
C GLU A 71 20.09 -2.42 -2.11
N GLU A 72 21.24 -1.81 -1.73
CA GLU A 72 21.31 -0.47 -1.12
C GLU A 72 21.30 0.66 -2.15
N ARG A 73 21.82 0.37 -3.35
CA ARG A 73 21.82 1.31 -4.48
C ARG A 73 21.01 0.68 -5.59
N TRP A 74 19.78 1.11 -5.72
CA TRP A 74 18.87 0.58 -6.72
C TRP A 74 18.60 1.60 -7.83
N ASN A 75 18.28 1.07 -8.98
CA ASN A 75 17.67 1.85 -10.04
C ASN A 75 16.17 2.00 -9.72
N VAL A 76 15.70 3.23 -9.55
CA VAL A 76 14.30 3.55 -9.24
C VAL A 76 13.32 2.89 -10.22
N TRP A 77 13.69 2.78 -11.50
CA TRP A 77 12.86 2.12 -12.51
C TRP A 77 12.74 0.62 -12.29
N GLU A 78 13.82 -0.04 -11.87
CA GLU A 78 13.81 -1.49 -11.56
C GLU A 78 13.00 -1.78 -10.28
N VAL A 79 13.13 -0.93 -9.26
CA VAL A 79 12.30 -1.04 -8.05
C VAL A 79 10.82 -0.86 -8.39
N ARG A 80 10.47 0.15 -9.19
CA ARG A 80 9.08 0.42 -9.58
C ARG A 80 8.44 -0.69 -10.42
N LYS A 81 9.23 -1.49 -11.14
CA LYS A 81 8.74 -2.70 -11.82
C LYS A 81 8.43 -3.83 -10.84
N ARG A 82 9.21 -3.96 -9.77
CA ARG A 82 9.09 -5.03 -8.79
C ARG A 82 8.15 -4.68 -7.63
N LEU A 83 7.94 -3.38 -7.38
CA LEU A 83 7.09 -2.84 -6.32
C LEU A 83 5.90 -2.10 -6.94
N GLY A 84 4.75 -2.77 -7.05
CA GLY A 84 3.50 -2.12 -7.44
C GLY A 84 2.98 -1.26 -6.30
N MET A 85 2.76 0.03 -6.54
CA MET A 85 2.25 0.94 -5.50
C MET A 85 0.95 1.61 -5.93
N VAL A 86 -0.04 1.57 -5.04
CA VAL A 86 -1.30 2.31 -5.17
C VAL A 86 -1.38 3.25 -3.98
N SER A 87 -1.24 4.55 -4.22
CA SER A 87 -1.41 5.58 -3.20
C SER A 87 -2.68 6.39 -3.43
N HIS A 88 -3.21 6.98 -2.37
CA HIS A 88 -4.37 7.86 -2.43
C HIS A 88 -4.10 9.08 -3.34
N ASP A 89 -2.89 9.64 -3.28
CA ASP A 89 -2.50 10.82 -4.06
C ASP A 89 -2.51 10.57 -5.57
N LEU A 90 -2.23 9.33 -6.02
CA LEU A 90 -2.24 8.98 -7.45
C LEU A 90 -3.58 9.23 -8.12
N GLN A 91 -4.70 9.03 -7.43
CA GLN A 91 -6.03 9.24 -8.00
C GLN A 91 -6.22 10.70 -8.43
N HIS A 92 -5.74 11.65 -7.62
CA HIS A 92 -5.86 13.08 -7.89
C HIS A 92 -4.89 13.59 -8.95
N GLN A 93 -3.83 12.84 -9.24
CA GLN A 93 -2.82 13.22 -10.24
C GLN A 93 -3.26 12.91 -11.67
N TYR A 94 -4.16 11.92 -11.85
CA TYR A 94 -4.73 11.60 -13.17
C TYR A 94 -5.84 12.59 -13.52
N MET A 95 -5.47 13.70 -14.13
CA MET A 95 -6.39 14.73 -14.61
C MET A 95 -6.58 14.65 -16.13
N GLY A 96 -7.74 15.04 -16.61
CA GLY A 96 -8.02 15.24 -18.03
C GLY A 96 -8.51 14.02 -18.79
N ASN A 97 -8.12 13.92 -20.06
CA ASN A 97 -8.68 12.96 -21.04
C ASN A 97 -7.97 11.60 -21.10
N VAL A 98 -7.29 11.18 -20.02
CA VAL A 98 -6.62 9.88 -19.97
C VAL A 98 -7.66 8.77 -19.87
N VAL A 99 -7.60 7.77 -20.76
CA VAL A 99 -8.52 6.62 -20.74
C VAL A 99 -7.96 5.48 -19.86
N GLY A 100 -8.83 4.57 -19.41
CA GLY A 100 -8.49 3.49 -18.49
C GLY A 100 -7.30 2.65 -18.93
N LEU A 101 -7.25 2.26 -20.22
CA LEU A 101 -6.12 1.52 -20.79
C LEU A 101 -4.80 2.27 -20.62
N LYS A 102 -4.79 3.58 -20.88
CA LYS A 102 -3.58 4.41 -20.75
C LYS A 102 -3.17 4.60 -19.28
N VAL A 103 -4.11 4.58 -18.34
CA VAL A 103 -3.79 4.56 -16.90
C VAL A 103 -3.02 3.28 -16.56
N VAL A 104 -3.50 2.13 -17.00
CA VAL A 104 -2.80 0.84 -16.75
C VAL A 104 -1.44 0.81 -17.44
N LEU A 105 -1.36 1.18 -18.72
CA LEU A 105 -0.11 1.23 -19.49
C LEU A 105 0.94 2.17 -18.88
N SER A 106 0.53 3.27 -18.25
CA SER A 106 1.44 4.21 -17.61
C SER A 106 2.25 3.56 -16.47
N GLY A 107 1.80 2.43 -15.96
CA GLY A 107 2.54 1.61 -15.00
C GLY A 107 3.91 1.18 -15.53
N TYR A 108 4.03 0.86 -16.82
CA TYR A 108 5.30 0.47 -17.43
C TYR A 108 6.41 1.51 -17.34
N TYR A 109 6.04 2.76 -17.29
CA TYR A 109 6.99 3.89 -17.19
C TYR A 109 6.93 4.59 -15.83
N ALA A 110 6.16 4.04 -14.89
CA ALA A 110 5.88 4.67 -13.59
C ALA A 110 5.48 6.17 -13.71
N SER A 111 4.88 6.53 -14.85
CA SER A 111 4.47 7.90 -15.19
C SER A 111 3.01 8.15 -14.82
N ILE A 112 2.59 9.40 -14.84
CA ILE A 112 1.19 9.81 -14.74
C ILE A 112 0.68 10.01 -16.17
N GLY A 113 -0.11 9.04 -16.66
CA GLY A 113 -0.51 8.97 -18.07
C GLY A 113 0.58 8.47 -19.01
N THR A 114 0.28 8.49 -20.30
CA THR A 114 1.22 8.08 -21.36
C THR A 114 1.61 9.28 -22.21
N TYR A 115 2.88 9.34 -22.60
CA TYR A 115 3.41 10.43 -23.43
C TYR A 115 3.68 9.93 -24.85
N LYS A 116 3.75 10.86 -25.84
CA LYS A 116 3.92 10.54 -27.28
C LYS A 116 5.19 9.75 -27.62
N HIS A 117 6.22 9.85 -26.78
CA HIS A 117 7.51 9.15 -26.94
C HIS A 117 7.53 7.76 -26.25
N GLN A 118 6.43 7.35 -25.64
CA GLN A 118 6.34 6.03 -25.01
C GLN A 118 5.67 5.06 -25.95
N ASP A 119 6.46 4.12 -26.46
CA ASP A 119 5.99 3.06 -27.33
C ASP A 119 5.70 1.79 -26.50
N PHE A 120 4.57 1.18 -26.76
CA PHE A 120 4.15 -0.06 -26.10
C PHE A 120 4.17 -1.20 -27.10
N SER A 121 4.86 -2.29 -26.74
CA SER A 121 4.84 -3.51 -27.53
C SER A 121 3.44 -4.14 -27.54
N TYR A 122 3.19 -5.00 -28.53
CA TYR A 122 1.95 -5.77 -28.58
C TYR A 122 1.70 -6.58 -27.28
N ALA A 123 2.76 -7.18 -26.73
CA ALA A 123 2.68 -7.92 -25.48
C ALA A 123 2.28 -7.05 -24.29
N GLN A 124 2.79 -5.82 -24.20
CA GLN A 124 2.41 -4.87 -23.15
C GLN A 124 0.95 -4.41 -23.29
N MET A 125 0.50 -4.15 -24.52
CA MET A 125 -0.89 -3.81 -24.79
C MET A 125 -1.83 -4.97 -24.41
N ALA A 126 -1.50 -6.19 -24.84
CA ALA A 126 -2.27 -7.38 -24.50
C ALA A 126 -2.32 -7.64 -22.98
N ARG A 127 -1.19 -7.46 -22.28
CA ARG A 127 -1.14 -7.58 -20.83
C ARG A 127 -2.00 -6.53 -20.12
N ALA A 128 -1.98 -5.27 -20.58
CA ALA A 128 -2.80 -4.21 -20.00
C ALA A 128 -4.30 -4.50 -20.15
N HIS A 129 -4.73 -4.98 -21.30
CA HIS A 129 -6.11 -5.45 -21.51
C HIS A 129 -6.45 -6.63 -20.59
N ALA A 130 -5.59 -7.64 -20.50
CA ALA A 130 -5.80 -8.78 -19.62
C ALA A 130 -5.94 -8.36 -18.15
N VAL A 131 -5.15 -7.39 -17.69
CA VAL A 131 -5.27 -6.85 -16.32
C VAL A 131 -6.61 -6.15 -16.10
N LEU A 132 -7.07 -5.35 -17.08
CA LEU A 132 -8.39 -4.72 -17.00
C LEU A 132 -9.52 -5.77 -16.89
N GLU A 133 -9.44 -6.85 -17.65
CA GLU A 133 -10.39 -7.97 -17.58
C GLU A 133 -10.29 -8.71 -16.23
N GLU A 134 -9.09 -9.03 -15.74
CA GLU A 134 -8.86 -9.64 -14.43
C GLU A 134 -9.50 -8.83 -13.28
N LEU A 135 -9.53 -7.51 -13.42
CA LEU A 135 -10.12 -6.58 -12.45
C LEU A 135 -11.61 -6.30 -12.69
N GLY A 136 -12.25 -6.93 -13.69
CA GLY A 136 -13.65 -6.75 -14.03
C GLY A 136 -13.98 -5.34 -14.54
N ILE A 137 -13.03 -4.69 -15.21
CA ILE A 137 -13.14 -3.33 -15.74
C ILE A 137 -12.69 -3.21 -17.20
N GLY A 138 -12.69 -4.31 -17.98
CA GLY A 138 -12.31 -4.30 -19.39
C GLY A 138 -13.11 -3.30 -20.22
N PHE A 139 -14.39 -3.11 -19.89
CA PHE A 139 -15.28 -2.13 -20.54
C PHE A 139 -14.87 -0.66 -20.32
N LEU A 140 -13.93 -0.39 -19.41
CA LEU A 140 -13.41 0.96 -19.14
C LEU A 140 -12.15 1.30 -19.93
N ALA A 141 -11.65 0.40 -20.79
CA ALA A 141 -10.40 0.60 -21.51
C ALA A 141 -10.36 1.95 -22.26
N GLU A 142 -11.44 2.30 -22.95
CA GLU A 142 -11.55 3.55 -23.73
C GLU A 142 -12.31 4.67 -22.99
N ARG A 143 -12.79 4.41 -21.78
CA ARG A 143 -13.48 5.42 -20.97
C ARG A 143 -12.49 6.37 -20.31
N LYS A 144 -12.80 7.66 -20.28
CA LYS A 144 -11.97 8.66 -19.61
C LYS A 144 -11.97 8.42 -18.09
N PHE A 145 -10.80 8.49 -17.48
CA PHE A 145 -10.63 8.29 -16.04
C PHE A 145 -11.46 9.26 -15.21
N SER A 146 -11.60 10.52 -15.65
CA SER A 146 -12.42 11.53 -15.00
C SER A 146 -13.94 11.25 -15.04
N GLU A 147 -14.39 10.37 -15.94
CA GLU A 147 -15.81 9.97 -16.08
C GLU A 147 -16.13 8.68 -15.32
N MET A 148 -15.11 8.08 -14.66
CA MET A 148 -15.25 6.86 -13.87
C MET A 148 -15.68 7.18 -12.44
N SER A 149 -16.43 6.26 -11.84
CA SER A 149 -16.67 6.28 -10.39
C SER A 149 -15.36 6.09 -9.59
N THR A 150 -15.35 6.49 -8.32
CA THR A 150 -14.20 6.30 -7.43
C THR A 150 -13.73 4.84 -7.39
N SER A 151 -14.66 3.89 -7.34
CA SER A 151 -14.37 2.46 -7.36
C SER A 151 -13.72 1.99 -8.67
N GLU A 152 -14.18 2.47 -9.81
CA GLU A 152 -13.60 2.18 -11.12
C GLU A 152 -12.20 2.78 -11.24
N GLN A 153 -12.02 4.01 -10.80
CA GLN A 153 -10.70 4.67 -10.76
C GLN A 153 -9.71 3.88 -9.90
N ARG A 154 -10.12 3.44 -8.69
CA ARG A 154 -9.28 2.63 -7.79
C ARG A 154 -8.85 1.32 -8.44
N ARG A 155 -9.76 0.64 -9.15
CA ARG A 155 -9.43 -0.59 -9.88
C ARG A 155 -8.49 -0.33 -11.05
N CYS A 156 -8.62 0.77 -11.78
CA CYS A 156 -7.65 1.16 -12.82
C CYS A 156 -6.26 1.42 -12.22
N LEU A 157 -6.17 2.08 -11.06
CA LEU A 157 -4.90 2.31 -10.37
C LEU A 157 -4.28 1.01 -9.84
N LEU A 158 -5.11 0.07 -9.39
CA LEU A 158 -4.65 -1.28 -9.05
C LEU A 158 -4.10 -1.98 -10.31
N GLY A 159 -4.79 -1.89 -11.43
CA GLY A 159 -4.32 -2.41 -12.73
C GLY A 159 -2.97 -1.82 -13.14
N ARG A 160 -2.80 -0.52 -12.97
CA ARG A 160 -1.52 0.16 -13.18
C ARG A 160 -0.40 -0.43 -12.33
N ALA A 161 -0.66 -0.73 -11.08
CA ALA A 161 0.33 -1.33 -10.17
C ALA A 161 0.64 -2.79 -10.52
N LEU A 162 -0.32 -3.51 -11.13
CA LEU A 162 -0.22 -4.94 -11.43
C LEU A 162 0.30 -5.26 -12.84
N VAL A 163 0.38 -4.27 -13.73
CA VAL A 163 0.69 -4.51 -15.15
C VAL A 163 2.07 -5.16 -15.38
N HIS A 164 3.03 -4.91 -14.48
CA HIS A 164 4.37 -5.50 -14.48
C HIS A 164 4.46 -6.88 -13.81
N ASP A 165 3.35 -7.38 -13.23
CA ASP A 165 3.37 -8.56 -12.36
C ASP A 165 4.38 -8.41 -11.18
N PRO A 166 4.25 -7.37 -10.34
CA PRO A 166 5.24 -7.04 -9.33
C PRO A 166 5.44 -8.14 -8.30
N THR A 167 6.62 -8.19 -7.68
CA THR A 167 6.94 -9.10 -6.57
C THR A 167 6.19 -8.70 -5.29
N ALA A 168 6.01 -7.40 -5.09
CA ALA A 168 5.29 -6.85 -3.96
C ALA A 168 4.29 -5.79 -4.37
N LEU A 169 3.17 -5.74 -3.66
CA LEU A 169 2.11 -4.74 -3.82
C LEU A 169 1.99 -3.92 -2.53
N VAL A 170 2.09 -2.61 -2.65
CA VAL A 170 1.91 -1.65 -1.56
C VAL A 170 0.64 -0.87 -1.80
N LEU A 171 -0.26 -0.92 -0.83
CA LEU A 171 -1.59 -0.31 -0.89
C LEU A 171 -1.74 0.70 0.26
N ASP A 172 -1.96 1.97 -0.11
CA ASP A 172 -2.20 3.06 0.84
C ASP A 172 -3.68 3.39 0.91
N GLU A 173 -4.30 3.10 2.06
CA GLU A 173 -5.71 3.35 2.32
C GLU A 173 -6.62 2.94 1.14
N PRO A 174 -6.56 1.66 0.73
CA PRO A 174 -7.06 1.24 -0.59
C PRO A 174 -8.56 1.39 -0.76
N THR A 175 -9.33 1.43 0.32
CA THR A 175 -10.79 1.54 0.26
C THR A 175 -11.33 2.91 0.71
N SER A 176 -10.45 3.88 0.96
CA SER A 176 -10.86 5.24 1.32
C SER A 176 -11.78 5.85 0.26
N GLY A 177 -12.94 6.34 0.67
CA GLY A 177 -13.94 6.95 -0.22
C GLY A 177 -14.79 5.95 -1.00
N LEU A 178 -14.67 4.64 -0.75
CA LEU A 178 -15.53 3.61 -1.33
C LEU A 178 -16.75 3.33 -0.43
N ASP A 179 -17.88 3.01 -1.03
CA ASP A 179 -19.01 2.43 -0.33
C ASP A 179 -18.73 0.99 0.10
N LEU A 180 -19.65 0.38 0.86
CA LEU A 180 -19.46 -0.94 1.42
C LEU A 180 -19.28 -2.03 0.34
N THR A 181 -20.07 -1.98 -0.72
CA THR A 181 -20.03 -2.96 -1.82
C THR A 181 -18.71 -2.86 -2.59
N ALA A 182 -18.31 -1.64 -2.92
CA ALA A 182 -17.05 -1.36 -3.61
C ALA A 182 -15.84 -1.73 -2.75
N THR A 183 -15.91 -1.48 -1.43
CA THR A 183 -14.88 -1.89 -0.46
C THR A 183 -14.67 -3.40 -0.47
N PHE A 184 -15.73 -4.17 -0.32
CA PHE A 184 -15.63 -5.64 -0.31
C PHE A 184 -15.09 -6.18 -1.64
N HIS A 185 -15.60 -5.67 -2.75
CA HIS A 185 -15.14 -6.09 -4.07
C HIS A 185 -13.65 -5.76 -4.27
N TYR A 186 -13.20 -4.56 -3.89
CA TYR A 186 -11.79 -4.19 -4.00
C TYR A 186 -10.90 -5.07 -3.13
N LEU A 187 -11.28 -5.32 -1.88
CA LEU A 187 -10.53 -6.19 -0.97
C LEU A 187 -10.48 -7.64 -1.48
N ASP A 188 -11.53 -8.16 -2.11
CA ASP A 188 -11.51 -9.50 -2.72
C ASP A 188 -10.53 -9.58 -3.91
N LEU A 189 -10.41 -8.53 -4.72
CA LEU A 189 -9.38 -8.45 -5.76
C LEU A 189 -7.96 -8.50 -5.14
N VAL A 190 -7.71 -7.72 -4.10
CA VAL A 190 -6.43 -7.73 -3.38
C VAL A 190 -6.14 -9.11 -2.79
N ARG A 191 -7.12 -9.74 -2.14
CA ARG A 191 -6.99 -11.10 -1.56
C ARG A 191 -6.64 -12.16 -2.60
N THR A 192 -7.08 -12.01 -3.85
CA THR A 192 -6.68 -12.90 -4.95
C THR A 192 -5.17 -12.89 -5.16
N HIS A 193 -4.50 -11.74 -5.03
CA HIS A 193 -3.04 -11.62 -5.13
C HIS A 193 -2.35 -12.16 -3.87
N MET A 194 -2.92 -11.94 -2.68
CA MET A 194 -2.41 -12.52 -1.43
C MET A 194 -2.40 -14.07 -1.48
N LYS A 195 -3.47 -14.67 -1.99
CA LYS A 195 -3.56 -16.14 -2.16
C LYS A 195 -2.54 -16.70 -3.15
N LYS A 196 -2.07 -15.92 -4.12
CA LYS A 196 -0.97 -16.27 -5.03
C LYS A 196 0.41 -16.10 -4.39
N ARG A 197 0.49 -15.88 -3.08
CA ARG A 197 1.72 -15.64 -2.30
C ARG A 197 2.54 -14.43 -2.77
N LYS A 198 1.91 -13.45 -3.40
CA LYS A 198 2.54 -12.14 -3.64
C LYS A 198 2.68 -11.43 -2.30
N THR A 199 3.80 -10.75 -2.10
CA THR A 199 3.96 -9.89 -0.92
C THR A 199 2.96 -8.75 -1.00
N VAL A 200 2.17 -8.54 0.05
CA VAL A 200 1.26 -7.39 0.11
C VAL A 200 1.49 -6.62 1.40
N LEU A 201 1.77 -5.35 1.25
CA LEU A 201 1.89 -4.38 2.32
C LEU A 201 0.71 -3.42 2.27
N LEU A 202 -0.17 -3.54 3.24
CA LEU A 202 -1.29 -2.65 3.43
C LEU A 202 -0.92 -1.56 4.43
N VAL A 203 -1.10 -0.31 4.07
CA VAL A 203 -0.88 0.84 4.96
C VAL A 203 -2.22 1.53 5.19
N THR A 204 -2.70 1.56 6.43
CA THR A 204 -4.05 2.05 6.71
C THR A 204 -4.20 2.59 8.13
N HIS A 205 -5.26 3.34 8.36
CA HIS A 205 -5.78 3.65 9.70
C HIS A 205 -7.12 2.93 9.97
N HIS A 206 -7.61 2.15 9.00
CA HIS A 206 -8.88 1.43 9.06
C HIS A 206 -8.68 -0.07 9.33
N ILE A 207 -9.17 -0.56 10.45
CA ILE A 207 -9.04 -1.97 10.85
C ILE A 207 -9.81 -2.89 9.91
N HIS A 208 -10.96 -2.46 9.40
CA HIS A 208 -11.79 -3.25 8.49
C HIS A 208 -11.17 -3.45 7.09
N GLU A 209 -10.11 -2.71 6.75
CA GLU A 209 -9.35 -2.91 5.53
C GLU A 209 -8.38 -4.10 5.60
N ILE A 210 -8.13 -4.66 6.81
CA ILE A 210 -7.14 -5.71 7.03
C ILE A 210 -7.75 -7.09 6.75
N PRO A 211 -7.47 -7.73 5.60
CA PRO A 211 -8.08 -9.01 5.23
C PRO A 211 -7.63 -10.17 6.13
N PRO A 212 -8.37 -11.30 6.12
CA PRO A 212 -7.99 -12.50 6.86
C PRO A 212 -6.60 -13.03 6.54
N GLU A 213 -6.14 -12.88 5.30
CA GLU A 213 -4.84 -13.33 4.80
C GLU A 213 -3.64 -12.57 5.41
N VAL A 214 -3.83 -11.35 5.91
CA VAL A 214 -2.79 -10.62 6.64
C VAL A 214 -2.47 -11.38 7.92
N THR A 215 -1.20 -11.71 8.11
CA THR A 215 -0.70 -12.48 9.26
C THR A 215 0.07 -11.62 10.26
N ARG A 216 0.71 -10.56 9.81
CA ARG A 216 1.54 -9.66 10.62
C ARG A 216 1.00 -8.24 10.58
N VAL A 217 0.98 -7.59 11.73
CA VAL A 217 0.55 -6.18 11.86
C VAL A 217 1.66 -5.39 12.56
N VAL A 218 1.94 -4.22 12.03
CA VAL A 218 2.88 -3.26 12.59
C VAL A 218 2.09 -2.03 13.04
N PHE A 219 2.14 -1.70 14.31
CA PHE A 219 1.52 -0.48 14.85
C PHE A 219 2.51 0.68 14.76
N LEU A 220 2.16 1.66 13.98
CA LEU A 220 2.93 2.89 13.80
C LEU A 220 2.26 4.04 14.54
N LYS A 221 2.98 4.73 15.43
CA LYS A 221 2.48 5.88 16.19
C LYS A 221 3.60 6.87 16.44
N GLY A 222 3.38 8.15 16.08
CA GLY A 222 4.36 9.21 16.32
C GLY A 222 5.75 8.90 15.73
N GLY A 223 5.80 8.31 14.53
CA GLY A 223 7.05 7.96 13.85
C GLY A 223 7.80 6.76 14.44
N LYS A 224 7.19 6.00 15.34
CA LYS A 224 7.81 4.83 15.99
C LYS A 224 6.94 3.60 15.81
N ILE A 225 7.58 2.44 15.70
CA ILE A 225 6.90 1.16 15.79
C ILE A 225 6.55 0.93 17.27
N LEU A 226 5.26 1.00 17.57
CA LEU A 226 4.75 0.73 18.92
C LEU A 226 4.72 -0.77 19.23
N ARG A 227 4.30 -1.56 18.24
CA ARG A 227 4.26 -3.03 18.29
C ARG A 227 4.42 -3.60 16.88
N ASP A 228 4.97 -4.79 16.78
CA ASP A 228 5.14 -5.56 15.55
C ASP A 228 4.96 -7.05 15.90
N GLY A 229 4.09 -7.75 15.18
CA GLY A 229 3.85 -9.15 15.48
C GLY A 229 2.61 -9.73 14.79
N GLU A 230 2.22 -10.92 15.26
CA GLU A 230 1.09 -11.65 14.71
C GLU A 230 -0.23 -10.87 14.85
N LYS A 231 -1.01 -10.81 13.77
CA LYS A 231 -2.28 -10.06 13.70
C LYS A 231 -3.21 -10.37 14.87
N ARG A 232 -3.43 -11.66 15.18
CA ARG A 232 -4.36 -12.08 16.23
C ARG A 232 -3.91 -11.67 17.63
N ALA A 233 -2.60 -11.64 17.86
CA ALA A 233 -2.03 -11.23 19.13
C ALA A 233 -2.08 -9.70 19.31
N LEU A 234 -1.99 -8.94 18.23
CA LEU A 234 -1.95 -7.48 18.29
C LEU A 234 -3.32 -6.82 18.19
N LEU A 235 -4.25 -7.34 17.37
CA LEU A 235 -5.58 -6.77 17.24
C LEU A 235 -6.44 -7.16 18.45
N THR A 236 -6.28 -6.40 19.53
CA THR A 236 -7.05 -6.50 20.78
C THR A 236 -7.56 -5.12 21.20
N ASP A 237 -8.63 -5.08 21.98
CA ASP A 237 -9.22 -3.83 22.51
C ASP A 237 -8.17 -2.94 23.18
N ALA A 238 -7.37 -3.53 24.07
CA ALA A 238 -6.34 -2.81 24.82
C ALA A 238 -5.25 -2.21 23.92
N ASN A 239 -4.74 -3.01 22.95
CA ASN A 239 -3.69 -2.57 22.06
C ASN A 239 -4.17 -1.47 21.10
N LEU A 240 -5.39 -1.60 20.59
CA LEU A 240 -5.97 -0.59 19.70
C LEU A 240 -6.33 0.69 20.46
N SER A 241 -6.84 0.56 21.70
CA SER A 241 -7.08 1.73 22.54
C SER A 241 -5.78 2.50 22.80
N ALA A 242 -4.66 1.80 23.03
CA ALA A 242 -3.35 2.42 23.19
C ALA A 242 -2.80 3.03 21.86
N LEU A 243 -3.11 2.40 20.72
CA LEU A 243 -2.69 2.91 19.41
C LEU A 243 -3.41 4.22 19.06
N PHE A 244 -4.73 4.26 19.25
CA PHE A 244 -5.59 5.36 18.81
C PHE A 244 -5.91 6.40 19.89
N ASP A 245 -5.41 6.24 21.13
CA ASP A 245 -5.67 7.12 22.28
C ASP A 245 -7.16 7.29 22.59
N CYS A 246 -7.95 6.27 22.34
CA CYS A 246 -9.38 6.26 22.66
C CYS A 246 -9.84 4.84 23.00
N PRO A 247 -10.90 4.68 23.81
CA PRO A 247 -11.45 3.37 24.08
C PRO A 247 -11.97 2.70 22.78
N VAL A 248 -11.45 1.52 22.46
CA VAL A 248 -11.82 0.71 21.29
C VAL A 248 -12.30 -0.65 21.78
N ALA A 249 -13.42 -1.11 21.23
CA ALA A 249 -13.86 -2.50 21.30
C ALA A 249 -13.76 -3.14 19.90
N LEU A 250 -13.39 -4.41 19.83
CA LEU A 250 -13.27 -5.16 18.58
C LEU A 250 -14.39 -6.16 18.42
N ALA A 251 -15.05 -6.11 17.27
CA ALA A 251 -15.85 -7.21 16.76
C ALA A 251 -15.01 -8.01 15.75
N GLN A 252 -15.16 -9.33 15.77
CA GLN A 252 -14.48 -10.24 14.84
C GLN A 252 -15.48 -11.20 14.19
N ALA A 253 -15.39 -11.32 12.86
CA ALA A 253 -16.14 -12.30 12.10
C ALA A 253 -15.33 -12.82 10.91
N ASN A 254 -15.20 -14.14 10.75
CA ASN A 254 -14.54 -14.79 9.61
C ASN A 254 -13.10 -14.29 9.34
N GLY A 255 -12.37 -13.93 10.40
CA GLY A 255 -11.00 -13.40 10.30
C GLY A 255 -10.91 -11.91 9.95
N TRP A 256 -12.03 -11.24 9.77
CA TRP A 256 -12.16 -9.79 9.68
C TRP A 256 -12.34 -9.18 11.05
N TYR A 257 -11.90 -7.94 11.20
CA TYR A 257 -12.01 -7.17 12.42
C TYR A 257 -12.70 -5.83 12.15
N GLN A 258 -13.55 -5.41 13.08
CA GLN A 258 -14.23 -4.12 13.06
C GLN A 258 -14.03 -3.42 14.39
N ALA A 259 -13.51 -2.19 14.36
CA ALA A 259 -13.47 -1.34 15.54
C ALA A 259 -14.84 -0.73 15.82
N LEU A 260 -15.21 -0.75 17.07
CA LEU A 260 -16.39 -0.12 17.63
C LEU A 260 -15.97 0.82 18.78
N PRO A 261 -16.77 1.84 19.13
CA PRO A 261 -16.52 2.63 20.33
C PRO A 261 -16.48 1.72 21.57
N GLY A 262 -15.38 1.77 22.31
CA GLY A 262 -15.26 1.11 23.60
C GLY A 262 -15.95 1.91 24.71
N GLN A 263 -16.24 1.27 25.84
CA GLN A 263 -16.72 1.98 27.01
C GLN A 263 -15.56 2.73 27.68
N SER A 264 -15.71 4.03 27.90
CA SER A 264 -14.83 4.74 28.82
C SER A 264 -15.04 4.14 30.20
N ALA A 265 -13.95 3.85 30.93
CA ALA A 265 -14.07 3.58 32.35
C ALA A 265 -14.81 4.76 32.95
N ALA A 266 -16.00 4.51 33.52
CA ALA A 266 -16.73 5.53 34.25
C ALA A 266 -15.84 6.05 35.37
N HIS A 267 -15.53 7.34 35.34
CA HIS A 267 -14.85 8.04 36.45
C HIS A 267 -15.75 8.15 37.64
#